data_33dd9b46d8a067c2e14ed429bc24f13c
#
_entry.id   33dd9b46d8a067c2e14ed429bc24f13c
#
_cell.length_a   1.000
_cell.length_b   1.000
_cell.length_c   1.000
_cell.angle_alpha   90.00
_cell.angle_beta   90.00
_cell.angle_gamma   90.00
#
_symmetry.space_group_name_H-M   'P 1'
#
loop_
_entity.id
_entity.type
_entity.pdbx_description
1 polymer ?
#
loop_
_entity_poly.entity_id
_entity_poly.type
_entity_poly.pdbx_seq_one_letter_code
_entity_poly.pdbx_strand_id
1 'polypeptide(L)'
;MGLWSAYFFAKLLLYAGGFIGFNVWLNLAFAIFTALPPQNPRQRFAKNVIAVPLAILLLYHDSWLPPIARVLSQAHALSSFTLPYVLELLGRFINWKVIAALAVMGFIYALARRKLRLSTFVFIAIIGVMVAPEGGSVLQPSVAGSSMPAAGAARPQIDARNMRADALNTLLTRFNAQEQQRQVRFQAPAADDEPFDILLLHVCSLSWDDLQAAHAENDPLFKRFDIQFSQFNSAASYSGPAALRLLRGNCGATDHKQLYEPANRECLVIDGLQDAGFEPHWLMNHDGHFGNFFADVRDRAGFPATPDDSTAATVAQHAFDGSPIYDDYSTLSRWWATRSVNPAPRVVLYYNTISLHDGNRVNGKADSSYAARLAQFTTGVGRFLDDLQRSGRRVVVVFIPEHGAALRGDRKQIPGLREIPTPAITRVPVGVMLVNASRNAQTPSQRVETPTSYLAVNELLSRFLTDNPFAKSNLTLSTYTQGLPQTDFVAENDGTVMMGIGAQYMMRTPDGAWSGWN
;
A
#
# COMPACT_ATOMS: atom_id res chain seq x y z
N MET A 1 -32.36 -27.49 12.63
CA MET A 1 -31.59 -26.57 11.76
C MET A 1 -32.07 -26.50 10.30
N GLY A 2 -32.42 -27.63 9.68
CA GLY A 2 -32.85 -27.62 8.26
C GLY A 2 -31.81 -26.95 7.32
N LEU A 3 -32.23 -26.01 6.49
CA LEU A 3 -31.35 -25.32 5.56
C LEU A 3 -30.20 -24.52 6.23
N TRP A 4 -30.31 -24.18 7.52
CA TRP A 4 -29.25 -23.51 8.28
C TRP A 4 -27.99 -24.37 8.43
N SER A 5 -28.10 -25.70 8.39
CA SER A 5 -26.89 -26.55 8.36
C SER A 5 -26.06 -26.33 7.08
N ALA A 6 -26.68 -26.05 5.93
CA ALA A 6 -25.96 -25.71 4.71
C ALA A 6 -25.17 -24.41 4.84
N TYR A 7 -25.74 -23.39 5.50
CA TYR A 7 -25.05 -22.14 5.82
C TYR A 7 -23.76 -22.39 6.62
N PHE A 8 -23.84 -23.20 7.69
CA PHE A 8 -22.67 -23.51 8.51
C PHE A 8 -21.64 -24.35 7.76
N PHE A 9 -22.06 -25.32 6.93
CA PHE A 9 -21.11 -26.06 6.11
C PHE A 9 -20.40 -25.15 5.09
N ALA A 10 -21.13 -24.23 4.44
CA ALA A 10 -20.54 -23.25 3.54
C ALA A 10 -19.52 -22.38 4.26
N LYS A 11 -19.88 -21.89 5.45
CA LYS A 11 -19.02 -21.02 6.25
C LYS A 11 -17.77 -21.75 6.79
N LEU A 12 -17.91 -22.99 7.24
CA LEU A 12 -16.78 -23.82 7.65
C LEU A 12 -15.84 -24.16 6.48
N LEU A 13 -16.39 -24.36 5.29
CA LEU A 13 -15.59 -24.61 4.08
C LEU A 13 -14.81 -23.34 3.68
N LEU A 14 -15.44 -22.17 3.75
CA LEU A 14 -14.77 -20.89 3.51
C LEU A 14 -13.67 -20.63 4.55
N TYR A 15 -13.91 -20.95 5.81
CA TYR A 15 -12.93 -20.87 6.89
C TYR A 15 -11.75 -21.83 6.66
N ALA A 16 -12.03 -23.10 6.36
CA ALA A 16 -10.98 -24.08 6.06
C ALA A 16 -10.14 -23.70 4.82
N GLY A 17 -10.75 -23.01 3.86
CA GLY A 17 -10.06 -22.43 2.71
C GLY A 17 -9.30 -21.12 2.99
N GLY A 18 -9.40 -20.57 4.19
CA GLY A 18 -8.75 -19.32 4.59
C GLY A 18 -9.40 -18.05 4.01
N PHE A 19 -10.62 -18.16 3.44
CA PHE A 19 -11.34 -17.02 2.85
C PHE A 19 -12.03 -16.11 3.87
N ILE A 20 -12.32 -16.63 5.07
CA ILE A 20 -12.95 -15.89 6.18
C ILE A 20 -12.35 -16.33 7.51
N GLY A 21 -12.48 -15.48 8.54
CA GLY A 21 -12.31 -15.87 9.93
C GLY A 21 -13.49 -16.71 10.43
N PHE A 22 -13.43 -17.20 11.67
CA PHE A 22 -14.53 -17.94 12.29
C PHE A 22 -14.58 -17.66 13.79
N ASN A 23 -15.45 -16.75 14.23
CA ASN A 23 -15.68 -16.53 15.65
C ASN A 23 -16.48 -17.70 16.23
N VAL A 24 -15.80 -18.61 16.91
CA VAL A 24 -16.39 -19.87 17.39
C VAL A 24 -17.59 -19.62 18.29
N TRP A 25 -17.52 -18.67 19.22
CA TRP A 25 -18.58 -18.41 20.21
C TRP A 25 -19.85 -17.84 19.56
N LEU A 26 -19.71 -16.86 18.68
CA LEU A 26 -20.86 -16.28 17.97
C LEU A 26 -21.50 -17.29 17.02
N ASN A 27 -20.67 -18.08 16.32
CA ASN A 27 -21.16 -19.13 15.43
C ASN A 27 -21.84 -20.27 16.20
N LEU A 28 -21.32 -20.65 17.36
CA LEU A 28 -21.96 -21.64 18.22
C LEU A 28 -23.32 -21.14 18.76
N ALA A 29 -23.36 -19.89 19.25
CA ALA A 29 -24.60 -19.28 19.73
C ALA A 29 -25.67 -19.25 18.62
N PHE A 30 -25.28 -18.85 17.40
CA PHE A 30 -26.17 -18.84 16.25
C PHE A 30 -26.60 -20.26 15.81
N ALA A 31 -25.70 -21.24 15.90
CA ALA A 31 -26.03 -22.65 15.65
C ALA A 31 -27.06 -23.17 16.62
N ILE A 32 -26.91 -22.88 17.93
CA ILE A 32 -27.90 -23.23 18.97
C ILE A 32 -29.23 -22.54 18.65
N PHE A 33 -29.25 -21.24 18.40
CA PHE A 33 -30.47 -20.50 18.06
C PHE A 33 -31.21 -21.12 16.87
N THR A 34 -30.49 -21.46 15.79
CA THR A 34 -31.09 -22.09 14.60
C THR A 34 -31.49 -23.53 14.81
N ALA A 35 -30.95 -24.23 15.81
CA ALA A 35 -31.32 -25.61 16.19
C ALA A 35 -32.61 -25.70 16.98
N LEU A 36 -33.01 -24.65 17.71
CA LEU A 36 -34.26 -24.66 18.51
C LEU A 36 -35.48 -24.98 17.65
N PRO A 37 -36.29 -25.97 17.99
CA PRO A 37 -37.47 -26.36 17.20
C PRO A 37 -38.59 -25.30 17.35
N PRO A 38 -39.15 -24.77 16.25
CA PRO A 38 -40.31 -23.90 16.30
C PRO A 38 -41.56 -24.75 16.61
N GLN A 39 -42.43 -24.28 17.49
CA GLN A 39 -43.63 -24.99 17.89
C GLN A 39 -44.80 -24.81 16.91
N ASN A 40 -44.80 -23.69 16.14
CA ASN A 40 -45.87 -23.40 15.19
C ASN A 40 -45.32 -22.66 13.95
N PRO A 41 -46.11 -22.53 12.83
CA PRO A 41 -45.67 -21.84 11.60
C PRO A 41 -45.27 -20.37 11.81
N ARG A 42 -45.97 -19.64 12.72
CA ARG A 42 -45.66 -18.22 13.00
C ARG A 42 -44.29 -18.06 13.66
N GLN A 43 -43.97 -18.94 14.61
CA GLN A 43 -42.65 -18.97 15.26
C GLN A 43 -41.54 -19.35 14.26
N ARG A 44 -41.82 -20.24 13.29
CA ARG A 44 -40.88 -20.57 12.21
C ARG A 44 -40.60 -19.37 11.34
N PHE A 45 -41.65 -18.63 10.96
CA PHE A 45 -41.51 -17.41 10.18
C PHE A 45 -40.69 -16.36 10.95
N ALA A 46 -41.09 -16.01 12.17
CA ALA A 46 -40.40 -15.04 13.02
C ALA A 46 -38.92 -15.40 13.24
N LYS A 47 -38.63 -16.67 13.50
CA LYS A 47 -37.26 -17.17 13.64
C LYS A 47 -36.45 -16.95 12.39
N ASN A 48 -36.99 -17.22 11.20
CA ASN A 48 -36.25 -17.00 9.94
C ASN A 48 -36.06 -15.53 9.64
N VAL A 49 -37.02 -14.66 9.93
CA VAL A 49 -36.92 -13.20 9.79
C VAL A 49 -35.77 -12.65 10.65
N ILE A 50 -35.55 -13.20 11.85
CA ILE A 50 -34.42 -12.82 12.72
C ILE A 50 -33.12 -13.51 12.25
N ALA A 51 -33.18 -14.79 11.88
CA ALA A 51 -32.01 -15.57 11.55
C ALA A 51 -31.30 -15.08 10.28
N VAL A 52 -32.02 -14.60 9.26
CA VAL A 52 -31.43 -14.13 8.02
C VAL A 52 -30.52 -12.90 8.23
N PRO A 53 -31.00 -11.80 8.87
CA PRO A 53 -30.11 -10.68 9.19
C PRO A 53 -28.92 -11.07 10.07
N LEU A 54 -29.14 -11.90 11.08
CA LEU A 54 -28.05 -12.37 11.94
C LEU A 54 -27.03 -13.20 11.19
N ALA A 55 -27.45 -14.06 10.25
CA ALA A 55 -26.53 -14.81 9.41
C ALA A 55 -25.67 -13.91 8.52
N ILE A 56 -26.28 -12.87 7.92
CA ILE A 56 -25.58 -11.89 7.10
C ILE A 56 -24.57 -11.11 7.96
N LEU A 57 -25.00 -10.60 9.11
CA LEU A 57 -24.12 -9.87 10.03
C LEU A 57 -22.96 -10.75 10.52
N LEU A 58 -23.24 -12.02 10.84
CA LEU A 58 -22.20 -12.94 11.31
C LEU A 58 -21.23 -13.36 10.18
N LEU A 59 -21.72 -13.48 8.95
CA LEU A 59 -20.87 -13.71 7.78
C LEU A 59 -20.00 -12.49 7.51
N TYR A 60 -20.58 -11.30 7.59
CA TYR A 60 -19.85 -10.03 7.44
C TYR A 60 -18.78 -9.87 8.53
N HIS A 61 -19.13 -10.12 9.79
CA HIS A 61 -18.21 -10.07 10.94
C HIS A 61 -17.00 -10.99 10.75
N ASP A 62 -17.22 -12.20 10.23
CA ASP A 62 -16.16 -13.17 10.01
C ASP A 62 -15.45 -13.00 8.66
N SER A 63 -15.91 -12.07 7.79
CA SER A 63 -15.23 -11.73 6.53
C SER A 63 -14.12 -10.70 6.75
N TRP A 64 -13.20 -10.63 5.81
CA TRP A 64 -12.13 -9.61 5.79
C TRP A 64 -12.57 -8.32 5.09
N LEU A 65 -13.88 -8.08 5.00
CA LEU A 65 -14.42 -6.86 4.42
C LEU A 65 -14.18 -5.65 5.34
N PRO A 66 -14.02 -4.44 4.78
CA PRO A 66 -13.83 -3.22 5.56
C PRO A 66 -14.98 -3.02 6.57
N PRO A 67 -14.72 -2.44 7.74
CA PRO A 67 -15.76 -2.12 8.71
C PRO A 67 -16.88 -1.27 8.09
N ILE A 68 -18.15 -1.56 8.39
CA ILE A 68 -19.30 -0.80 7.87
C ILE A 68 -19.16 0.70 8.15
N ALA A 69 -18.61 1.06 9.30
CA ALA A 69 -18.36 2.46 9.66
C ALA A 69 -17.46 3.16 8.63
N ARG A 70 -16.45 2.47 8.08
CA ARG A 70 -15.58 3.01 7.02
C ARG A 70 -16.34 3.15 5.70
N VAL A 71 -17.12 2.15 5.32
CA VAL A 71 -17.96 2.23 4.11
C VAL A 71 -18.93 3.42 4.22
N LEU A 72 -19.53 3.62 5.40
CA LEU A 72 -20.44 4.74 5.65
C LEU A 72 -19.71 6.09 5.69
N SER A 73 -18.52 6.17 6.27
CA SER A 73 -17.72 7.41 6.27
C SER A 73 -17.28 7.81 4.86
N GLN A 74 -17.13 6.83 3.96
CA GLN A 74 -16.81 7.05 2.55
C GLN A 74 -18.05 7.09 1.63
N ALA A 75 -19.25 7.06 2.19
CA ALA A 75 -20.49 7.05 1.38
C ALA A 75 -20.59 8.26 0.44
N HIS A 76 -20.06 9.42 0.85
CA HIS A 76 -20.01 10.61 0.00
C HIS A 76 -19.05 10.39 -1.21
N ALA A 77 -17.90 9.76 -0.98
CA ALA A 77 -16.98 9.39 -2.06
C ALA A 77 -17.59 8.34 -3.00
N LEU A 78 -18.37 7.38 -2.47
CA LEU A 78 -19.08 6.41 -3.29
C LEU A 78 -20.12 7.05 -4.21
N SER A 79 -20.71 8.19 -3.82
CA SER A 79 -21.68 8.91 -4.65
C SER A 79 -21.03 9.57 -5.88
N SER A 80 -19.73 9.80 -5.89
CA SER A 80 -18.99 10.32 -7.04
C SER A 80 -18.60 9.24 -8.05
N PHE A 81 -18.76 7.94 -7.71
CA PHE A 81 -18.39 6.85 -8.61
C PHE A 81 -19.35 6.75 -9.79
N THR A 82 -18.80 6.57 -10.98
CA THR A 82 -19.61 6.28 -12.17
C THR A 82 -20.28 4.91 -12.05
N LEU A 83 -21.52 4.78 -12.54
CA LEU A 83 -22.25 3.50 -12.51
C LEU A 83 -21.45 2.32 -13.12
N PRO A 84 -20.75 2.49 -14.26
CA PRO A 84 -19.90 1.42 -14.80
C PRO A 84 -18.80 0.97 -13.83
N TYR A 85 -18.20 1.90 -13.07
CA TYR A 85 -17.19 1.56 -12.09
C TYR A 85 -17.78 0.81 -10.88
N VAL A 86 -18.95 1.22 -10.40
CA VAL A 86 -19.65 0.49 -9.33
C VAL A 86 -19.96 -0.94 -9.74
N LEU A 87 -20.46 -1.15 -10.96
CA LEU A 87 -20.75 -2.49 -11.48
C LEU A 87 -19.48 -3.36 -11.63
N GLU A 88 -18.37 -2.73 -12.06
CA GLU A 88 -17.07 -3.40 -12.12
C GLU A 88 -16.60 -3.82 -10.73
N LEU A 89 -16.66 -2.92 -9.74
CA LEU A 89 -16.32 -3.24 -8.35
C LEU A 89 -17.16 -4.38 -7.81
N LEU A 90 -18.48 -4.33 -7.98
CA LEU A 90 -19.37 -5.43 -7.57
C LEU A 90 -18.99 -6.73 -8.24
N GLY A 91 -18.63 -6.69 -9.52
CA GLY A 91 -18.16 -7.86 -10.28
C GLY A 91 -16.90 -8.50 -9.72
N ARG A 92 -15.99 -7.73 -9.14
CA ARG A 92 -14.74 -8.23 -8.51
C ARG A 92 -14.99 -9.07 -7.26
N PHE A 93 -16.10 -8.80 -6.53
CA PHE A 93 -16.50 -9.62 -5.38
C PHE A 93 -17.13 -10.95 -5.79
N ILE A 94 -17.49 -11.13 -7.06
CA ILE A 94 -18.12 -12.35 -7.57
C ILE A 94 -17.05 -13.36 -7.98
N ASN A 95 -16.72 -14.27 -7.07
CA ASN A 95 -15.84 -15.39 -7.40
C ASN A 95 -16.68 -16.57 -7.94
N TRP A 96 -16.74 -16.70 -9.28
CA TRP A 96 -17.51 -17.75 -9.95
C TRP A 96 -17.10 -19.16 -9.54
N LYS A 97 -15.83 -19.41 -9.19
CA LYS A 97 -15.35 -20.71 -8.70
C LYS A 97 -15.94 -21.03 -7.33
N VAL A 98 -16.00 -20.04 -6.43
CA VAL A 98 -16.61 -20.18 -5.10
C VAL A 98 -18.11 -20.40 -5.24
N ILE A 99 -18.80 -19.66 -6.13
CA ILE A 99 -20.23 -19.82 -6.40
C ILE A 99 -20.51 -21.25 -6.92
N ALA A 100 -19.72 -21.72 -7.88
CA ALA A 100 -19.84 -23.08 -8.41
C ALA A 100 -19.61 -24.15 -7.32
N ALA A 101 -18.58 -23.99 -6.48
CA ALA A 101 -18.31 -24.88 -5.35
C ALA A 101 -19.47 -24.90 -4.34
N LEU A 102 -20.03 -23.73 -4.01
CA LEU A 102 -21.19 -23.61 -3.13
C LEU A 102 -22.45 -24.25 -3.75
N ALA A 103 -22.65 -24.12 -5.07
CA ALA A 103 -23.75 -24.77 -5.78
C ALA A 103 -23.62 -26.30 -5.75
N VAL A 104 -22.43 -26.84 -6.03
CA VAL A 104 -22.15 -28.28 -5.92
C VAL A 104 -22.36 -28.78 -4.49
N MET A 105 -21.85 -28.04 -3.51
CA MET A 105 -22.06 -28.37 -2.08
C MET A 105 -23.55 -28.35 -1.72
N GLY A 106 -24.29 -27.35 -2.18
CA GLY A 106 -25.75 -27.26 -1.98
C GLY A 106 -26.49 -28.46 -2.58
N PHE A 107 -26.07 -28.92 -3.75
CA PHE A 107 -26.61 -30.13 -4.38
C PHE A 107 -26.30 -31.38 -3.55
N ILE A 108 -25.04 -31.59 -3.15
CA ILE A 108 -24.63 -32.70 -2.28
C ILE A 108 -25.42 -32.66 -0.96
N TYR A 109 -25.54 -31.47 -0.35
CA TYR A 109 -26.33 -31.27 0.85
C TYR A 109 -27.80 -31.69 0.66
N ALA A 110 -28.42 -31.30 -0.45
CA ALA A 110 -29.82 -31.64 -0.75
C ALA A 110 -30.04 -33.15 -0.84
N LEU A 111 -29.05 -33.90 -1.33
CA LEU A 111 -29.06 -35.36 -1.37
C LEU A 111 -28.84 -35.98 0.03
N ALA A 112 -27.80 -35.50 0.72
CA ALA A 112 -27.37 -36.07 2.02
C ALA A 112 -28.38 -35.83 3.16
N ARG A 113 -29.10 -34.68 3.18
CA ARG A 113 -30.07 -34.33 4.20
C ARG A 113 -31.23 -35.32 4.34
N ARG A 114 -31.47 -36.12 3.28
CA ARG A 114 -32.52 -37.15 3.27
C ARG A 114 -32.13 -38.38 4.13
N LYS A 115 -30.82 -38.64 4.27
CA LYS A 115 -30.31 -39.85 4.96
C LYS A 115 -29.52 -39.56 6.22
N LEU A 116 -28.99 -38.32 6.41
CA LEU A 116 -28.09 -37.97 7.50
C LEU A 116 -28.64 -36.80 8.33
N ARG A 117 -28.40 -36.84 9.65
CA ARG A 117 -28.65 -35.69 10.56
C ARG A 117 -27.51 -34.71 10.50
N LEU A 118 -27.45 -33.91 9.42
CA LEU A 118 -26.34 -32.99 9.12
C LEU A 118 -26.10 -31.93 10.20
N SER A 119 -27.13 -31.60 11.03
CA SER A 119 -26.96 -30.69 12.16
C SER A 119 -25.96 -31.20 13.21
N THR A 120 -25.86 -32.49 13.43
CA THR A 120 -24.88 -33.07 14.37
C THR A 120 -23.46 -32.84 13.90
N PHE A 121 -23.22 -33.02 12.60
CA PHE A 121 -21.88 -32.77 12.00
C PHE A 121 -21.48 -31.29 12.08
N VAL A 122 -22.44 -30.36 11.97
CA VAL A 122 -22.16 -28.91 12.15
C VAL A 122 -21.63 -28.64 13.56
N PHE A 123 -22.28 -29.16 14.60
CA PHE A 123 -21.82 -28.97 15.98
C PHE A 123 -20.45 -29.62 16.21
N ILE A 124 -20.24 -30.84 15.71
CA ILE A 124 -18.94 -31.52 15.81
C ILE A 124 -17.85 -30.68 15.12
N ALA A 125 -18.12 -30.14 13.95
CA ALA A 125 -17.14 -29.31 13.21
C ALA A 125 -16.86 -27.99 13.94
N ILE A 126 -17.87 -27.30 14.50
CA ILE A 126 -17.68 -26.08 15.30
C ILE A 126 -16.85 -26.37 16.55
N ILE A 127 -17.15 -27.48 17.27
CA ILE A 127 -16.36 -27.90 18.42
C ILE A 127 -14.94 -28.29 18.00
N GLY A 128 -14.78 -28.94 16.85
CA GLY A 128 -13.48 -29.27 16.28
C GLY A 128 -12.61 -28.03 16.03
N VAL A 129 -13.20 -26.95 15.50
CA VAL A 129 -12.53 -25.66 15.35
C VAL A 129 -12.14 -25.06 16.71
N MET A 130 -12.99 -25.24 17.74
CA MET A 130 -12.73 -24.74 19.10
C MET A 130 -11.53 -25.45 19.76
N VAL A 131 -11.34 -26.74 19.50
CA VAL A 131 -10.28 -27.57 20.11
C VAL A 131 -9.02 -27.59 19.27
N ALA A 132 -9.10 -27.25 17.97
CA ALA A 132 -7.93 -27.16 17.11
C ALA A 132 -7.01 -26.02 17.58
N PRO A 133 -5.70 -26.25 17.74
CA PRO A 133 -4.77 -25.19 18.08
C PRO A 133 -4.82 -24.10 17.00
N GLU A 134 -4.85 -22.83 17.41
CA GLU A 134 -4.78 -21.68 16.51
C GLU A 134 -3.48 -21.78 15.69
N GLY A 135 -3.59 -22.15 14.42
CA GLY A 135 -2.44 -22.36 13.52
C GLY A 135 -2.52 -23.57 12.59
N GLY A 136 -3.50 -24.45 12.73
CA GLY A 136 -3.65 -25.66 11.91
C GLY A 136 -4.48 -25.44 10.64
N SER A 137 -3.90 -24.94 9.56
CA SER A 137 -4.47 -25.03 8.21
C SER A 137 -4.31 -26.48 7.69
N VAL A 138 -5.40 -27.23 7.62
CA VAL A 138 -5.40 -28.67 7.31
C VAL A 138 -5.22 -28.99 5.81
N LEU A 139 -5.18 -28.01 4.92
CA LEU A 139 -4.95 -28.22 3.48
C LEU A 139 -4.07 -27.12 2.92
N GLN A 140 -2.75 -27.29 2.98
CA GLN A 140 -1.83 -26.50 2.17
C GLN A 140 -1.38 -27.29 0.94
N PRO A 141 -1.72 -26.86 -0.30
CA PRO A 141 -0.85 -27.12 -1.43
C PRO A 141 0.33 -26.14 -1.32
N SER A 142 1.53 -26.68 -1.15
CA SER A 142 2.76 -25.90 -1.20
C SER A 142 2.94 -25.33 -2.60
N VAL A 143 2.69 -24.04 -2.75
CA VAL A 143 3.23 -23.30 -3.90
C VAL A 143 4.64 -22.88 -3.49
N ALA A 144 5.62 -23.46 -4.17
CA ALA A 144 7.02 -23.12 -4.02
C ALA A 144 7.21 -21.64 -4.44
N GLY A 145 7.22 -20.75 -3.47
CA GLY A 145 7.68 -19.38 -3.63
C GLY A 145 9.20 -19.40 -3.66
N SER A 146 9.82 -18.95 -4.73
CA SER A 146 11.24 -18.75 -4.88
C SER A 146 11.75 -17.80 -3.79
N SER A 147 12.38 -18.36 -2.77
CA SER A 147 13.12 -17.62 -1.75
C SER A 147 14.41 -17.08 -2.36
N MET A 148 14.54 -15.75 -2.43
CA MET A 148 15.85 -15.12 -2.62
C MET A 148 16.72 -15.37 -1.37
N PRO A 149 18.02 -15.68 -1.51
CA PRO A 149 18.88 -15.95 -0.38
C PRO A 149 19.14 -14.67 0.43
N ALA A 150 18.81 -14.69 1.70
CA ALA A 150 19.18 -13.67 2.67
C ALA A 150 20.65 -13.89 3.09
N ALA A 151 21.54 -13.05 2.61
CA ALA A 151 22.89 -12.93 3.16
C ALA A 151 22.85 -11.98 4.36
N GLY A 152 22.96 -12.51 5.58
CA GLY A 152 23.06 -11.71 6.80
C GLY A 152 23.14 -12.61 8.02
N ALA A 153 24.05 -12.31 8.95
CA ALA A 153 24.38 -13.07 10.15
C ALA A 153 23.15 -13.65 10.85
N ALA A 154 23.24 -14.92 11.26
CA ALA A 154 22.19 -15.66 11.94
C ALA A 154 21.78 -14.96 13.25
N ARG A 155 20.69 -14.17 13.21
CA ARG A 155 19.94 -13.78 14.41
C ARG A 155 19.18 -15.03 14.90
N PRO A 156 19.01 -15.21 16.22
CA PRO A 156 18.22 -16.31 16.74
C PRO A 156 16.85 -16.29 16.08
N GLN A 157 16.43 -17.42 15.51
CA GLN A 157 15.10 -17.56 14.88
C GLN A 157 14.05 -17.49 15.98
N ILE A 158 13.49 -16.29 16.19
CA ILE A 158 12.32 -16.08 17.04
C ILE A 158 11.12 -16.55 16.23
N ASP A 159 10.41 -17.58 16.71
CA ASP A 159 9.14 -17.98 16.12
C ASP A 159 8.04 -17.02 16.58
N ALA A 160 7.82 -15.98 15.77
CA ALA A 160 6.85 -14.93 16.07
C ALA A 160 5.41 -15.44 16.21
N ARG A 161 5.08 -16.59 15.61
CA ARG A 161 3.74 -17.20 15.70
C ARG A 161 3.40 -17.70 17.12
N ASN A 162 4.42 -18.04 17.89
CA ASN A 162 4.28 -18.50 19.26
C ASN A 162 4.39 -17.35 20.27
N MET A 163 4.56 -16.10 19.83
CA MET A 163 4.61 -14.94 20.71
C MET A 163 3.21 -14.56 21.19
N ARG A 164 3.11 -14.25 22.49
CA ARG A 164 1.88 -13.73 23.08
C ARG A 164 1.57 -12.33 22.54
N ALA A 165 0.30 -11.98 22.44
CA ALA A 165 -0.17 -10.68 21.97
C ALA A 165 0.47 -9.50 22.73
N ASP A 166 0.67 -9.63 24.04
CA ASP A 166 1.32 -8.61 24.88
C ASP A 166 2.77 -8.35 24.45
N ALA A 167 3.52 -9.40 24.08
CA ALA A 167 4.90 -9.27 23.60
C ALA A 167 4.94 -8.57 22.24
N LEU A 168 4.00 -8.88 21.33
CA LEU A 168 3.88 -8.24 20.03
C LEU A 168 3.51 -6.76 20.17
N ASN A 169 2.57 -6.42 21.05
CA ASN A 169 2.21 -5.04 21.37
C ASN A 169 3.41 -4.27 21.96
N THR A 170 4.20 -4.91 22.82
CA THR A 170 5.42 -4.33 23.40
C THR A 170 6.46 -4.02 22.30
N LEU A 171 6.65 -4.92 21.33
CA LEU A 171 7.55 -4.69 20.19
C LEU A 171 7.09 -3.51 19.33
N LEU A 172 5.80 -3.43 19.02
CA LEU A 172 5.24 -2.31 18.25
C LEU A 172 5.39 -0.99 18.99
N THR A 173 5.08 -0.96 20.30
CA THR A 173 5.25 0.23 21.13
C THR A 173 6.71 0.68 21.18
N ARG A 174 7.63 -0.28 21.34
CA ARG A 174 9.07 0.01 21.31
C ARG A 174 9.53 0.55 19.95
N PHE A 175 9.07 -0.03 18.85
CA PHE A 175 9.34 0.49 17.52
C PHE A 175 8.91 1.96 17.40
N ASN A 176 7.66 2.28 17.72
CA ASN A 176 7.14 3.64 17.65
C ASN A 176 7.95 4.62 18.54
N ALA A 177 8.29 4.21 19.77
CA ALA A 177 9.08 5.04 20.68
C ALA A 177 10.51 5.28 20.16
N GLN A 178 11.12 4.30 19.50
CA GLN A 178 12.44 4.44 18.87
C GLN A 178 12.38 5.35 17.64
N GLU A 179 11.38 5.18 16.80
CA GLU A 179 11.21 6.02 15.60
C GLU A 179 10.94 7.48 15.96
N GLN A 180 10.17 7.78 17.00
CA GLN A 180 9.91 9.15 17.47
C GLN A 180 11.18 9.92 17.88
N GLN A 181 12.27 9.23 18.19
CA GLN A 181 13.55 9.85 18.56
C GLN A 181 14.47 10.10 17.36
N ARG A 182 14.09 9.64 16.19
CA ARG A 182 14.91 9.72 14.97
C ARG A 182 14.54 10.95 14.17
N GLN A 183 15.56 11.68 13.73
CA GLN A 183 15.39 12.89 12.94
C GLN A 183 16.57 13.09 11.98
N VAL A 184 16.27 13.60 10.81
CA VAL A 184 17.20 14.14 9.83
C VAL A 184 16.98 15.65 9.73
N ARG A 185 18.06 16.42 9.64
CA ARG A 185 18.00 17.87 9.43
C ARG A 185 18.74 18.22 8.17
N PHE A 186 18.09 18.97 7.30
CA PHE A 186 18.74 19.52 6.14
C PHE A 186 19.58 20.74 6.55
N GLN A 187 20.79 20.80 6.00
CA GLN A 187 21.66 21.96 6.14
C GLN A 187 21.69 22.68 4.79
N ALA A 188 21.73 24.01 4.83
CA ALA A 188 21.88 24.77 3.60
C ALA A 188 23.24 24.41 2.95
N PRO A 189 23.28 24.17 1.64
CA PRO A 189 24.54 24.01 0.91
C PRO A 189 25.43 25.24 1.08
N ALA A 190 26.74 25.08 0.93
CA ALA A 190 27.66 26.21 0.97
C ALA A 190 27.29 27.25 -0.11
N ALA A 191 27.55 28.53 0.17
CA ALA A 191 27.12 29.62 -0.71
C ALA A 191 27.77 29.58 -2.10
N ASP A 192 28.93 28.96 -2.20
CA ASP A 192 29.72 28.75 -3.42
C ASP A 192 29.45 27.39 -4.09
N ASP A 193 28.60 26.55 -3.49
CA ASP A 193 28.22 25.28 -4.09
C ASP A 193 27.38 25.46 -5.36
N GLU A 194 27.70 24.65 -6.35
CA GLU A 194 26.94 24.59 -7.58
C GLU A 194 25.48 24.20 -7.32
N PRO A 195 24.51 25.00 -7.78
CA PRO A 195 23.12 24.73 -7.51
C PRO A 195 22.61 23.49 -8.25
N PHE A 196 21.68 22.79 -7.62
CA PHE A 196 20.93 21.67 -8.21
C PHE A 196 19.47 21.69 -7.76
N ASP A 197 18.62 21.07 -8.55
CA ASP A 197 17.20 20.90 -8.21
C ASP A 197 16.93 19.52 -7.61
N ILE A 198 15.84 19.38 -6.85
CA ILE A 198 15.35 18.11 -6.30
C ILE A 198 13.94 17.87 -6.83
N LEU A 199 13.71 16.73 -7.49
CA LEU A 199 12.40 16.30 -7.95
C LEU A 199 11.99 15.03 -7.21
N LEU A 200 10.94 15.13 -6.41
CA LEU A 200 10.32 14.00 -5.71
C LEU A 200 9.15 13.50 -6.56
N LEU A 201 9.34 12.41 -7.31
CA LEU A 201 8.31 11.79 -8.15
C LEU A 201 7.56 10.73 -7.33
N HIS A 202 6.41 11.09 -6.80
CA HIS A 202 5.58 10.25 -5.94
C HIS A 202 4.49 9.58 -6.76
N VAL A 203 4.58 8.25 -6.91
CA VAL A 203 3.84 7.47 -7.91
C VAL A 203 2.83 6.54 -7.23
N CYS A 204 1.54 6.76 -7.45
CA CYS A 204 0.50 5.88 -6.95
C CYS A 204 0.52 4.51 -7.61
N SER A 205 0.26 3.48 -6.83
CA SER A 205 -0.04 2.11 -7.28
C SER A 205 1.09 1.39 -8.03
N LEU A 206 2.30 1.36 -7.43
CA LEU A 206 3.45 0.62 -7.96
C LEU A 206 4.27 -0.03 -6.84
N SER A 207 4.33 -1.34 -6.80
CA SER A 207 5.18 -2.13 -5.90
C SER A 207 6.05 -3.11 -6.67
N TRP A 208 6.99 -3.77 -5.98
CA TRP A 208 7.76 -4.87 -6.57
C TRP A 208 6.86 -6.03 -7.01
N ASP A 209 5.78 -6.31 -6.26
CA ASP A 209 4.81 -7.35 -6.61
C ASP A 209 4.04 -7.01 -7.89
N ASP A 210 3.68 -5.74 -8.08
CA ASP A 210 2.99 -5.27 -9.29
C ASP A 210 3.91 -5.35 -10.52
N LEU A 211 5.20 -5.01 -10.39
CA LEU A 211 6.18 -5.18 -11.46
C LEU A 211 6.26 -6.64 -11.90
N GLN A 212 6.31 -7.57 -10.95
CA GLN A 212 6.31 -9.00 -11.23
C GLN A 212 4.98 -9.45 -11.87
N ALA A 213 3.84 -8.97 -11.37
CA ALA A 213 2.53 -9.30 -11.91
C ALA A 213 2.35 -8.79 -13.35
N ALA A 214 2.97 -7.66 -13.68
CA ALA A 214 2.95 -7.05 -15.01
C ALA A 214 4.09 -7.52 -15.92
N HIS A 215 4.99 -8.40 -15.46
CA HIS A 215 6.22 -8.84 -16.16
C HIS A 215 7.14 -7.68 -16.57
N ALA A 216 7.24 -6.66 -15.71
CA ALA A 216 7.96 -5.41 -15.93
C ALA A 216 9.18 -5.21 -15.01
N GLU A 217 9.70 -6.28 -14.38
CA GLU A 217 10.84 -6.20 -13.46
C GLU A 217 12.11 -5.70 -14.13
N ASN A 218 12.21 -5.87 -15.44
CA ASN A 218 13.35 -5.47 -16.26
C ASN A 218 13.11 -4.17 -17.05
N ASP A 219 12.07 -3.40 -16.73
CA ASP A 219 11.78 -2.15 -17.43
C ASP A 219 13.02 -1.23 -17.43
N PRO A 220 13.38 -0.63 -18.60
CA PRO A 220 14.58 0.19 -18.74
C PRO A 220 14.65 1.37 -17.77
N LEU A 221 13.52 1.93 -17.34
CA LEU A 221 13.48 3.04 -16.40
C LEU A 221 14.23 2.72 -15.11
N PHE A 222 14.01 1.52 -14.54
CA PHE A 222 14.62 1.15 -13.26
C PHE A 222 16.14 0.96 -13.36
N LYS A 223 16.67 0.69 -14.55
CA LYS A 223 18.13 0.57 -14.77
C LYS A 223 18.84 1.93 -14.81
N ARG A 224 18.10 3.04 -14.90
CA ARG A 224 18.65 4.40 -14.96
C ARG A 224 19.03 4.97 -13.61
N PHE A 225 18.51 4.40 -12.52
CA PHE A 225 18.76 4.90 -11.18
C PHE A 225 20.16 4.56 -10.70
N ASP A 226 20.84 5.56 -10.14
CA ASP A 226 22.17 5.47 -9.57
C ASP A 226 22.17 4.73 -8.24
N ILE A 227 21.13 4.97 -7.45
CA ILE A 227 20.91 4.35 -6.15
C ILE A 227 19.52 3.73 -6.16
N GLN A 228 19.42 2.47 -5.76
CA GLN A 228 18.17 1.72 -5.69
C GLN A 228 17.98 1.12 -4.29
N PHE A 229 16.79 1.26 -3.73
CA PHE A 229 16.41 0.67 -2.46
C PHE A 229 15.57 -0.58 -2.71
N SER A 230 16.13 -1.76 -2.42
CA SER A 230 15.46 -3.03 -2.70
C SER A 230 14.45 -3.46 -1.63
N GLN A 231 14.57 -2.92 -0.40
CA GLN A 231 13.70 -3.24 0.72
C GLN A 231 13.07 -1.98 1.34
N PHE A 232 12.71 -1.02 0.50
CA PHE A 232 12.03 0.19 0.97
C PHE A 232 10.58 -0.12 1.31
N ASN A 233 10.17 0.26 2.52
CA ASN A 233 8.80 0.14 3.01
C ASN A 233 8.14 1.53 3.03
N SER A 234 7.13 1.73 2.19
CA SER A 234 6.32 2.97 2.21
C SER A 234 5.40 3.06 3.42
N ALA A 235 5.24 1.97 4.16
CA ALA A 235 4.49 1.87 5.42
C ALA A 235 3.00 2.28 5.30
N ALA A 236 2.48 2.43 4.10
CA ALA A 236 1.11 2.82 3.80
C ALA A 236 0.55 2.04 2.61
N SER A 237 -0.76 1.87 2.56
CA SER A 237 -1.45 1.18 1.46
C SER A 237 -2.41 2.09 0.68
N TYR A 238 -2.45 3.39 1.03
CA TYR A 238 -3.25 4.42 0.36
C TYR A 238 -2.47 5.72 0.22
N SER A 239 -2.83 6.53 -0.78
CA SER A 239 -2.09 7.72 -1.22
C SER A 239 -2.00 8.81 -0.15
N GLY A 240 -3.08 9.13 0.57
CA GLY A 240 -3.06 10.13 1.64
C GLY A 240 -2.01 9.85 2.71
N PRO A 241 -2.07 8.68 3.39
CA PRO A 241 -1.04 8.31 4.37
C PRO A 241 0.37 8.22 3.77
N ALA A 242 0.53 7.76 2.51
CA ALA A 242 1.84 7.67 1.87
C ALA A 242 2.43 9.06 1.63
N ALA A 243 1.64 10.01 1.14
CA ALA A 243 2.06 11.40 0.94
C ALA A 243 2.48 12.05 2.28
N LEU A 244 1.68 11.86 3.33
CA LEU A 244 2.02 12.38 4.65
C LEU A 244 3.32 11.77 5.20
N ARG A 245 3.55 10.46 5.01
CA ARG A 245 4.79 9.80 5.44
C ARG A 245 6.01 10.30 4.68
N LEU A 246 5.90 10.52 3.37
CA LEU A 246 6.98 11.11 2.57
C LEU A 246 7.28 12.54 3.03
N LEU A 247 6.25 13.39 3.07
CA LEU A 247 6.42 14.83 3.32
C LEU A 247 6.74 15.16 4.79
N ARG A 248 6.55 14.21 5.71
CA ARG A 248 6.98 14.27 7.11
C ARG A 248 8.21 13.39 7.40
N GLY A 249 8.86 12.90 6.38
CA GLY A 249 9.92 11.90 6.46
C GLY A 249 11.24 12.37 7.04
N ASN A 250 11.37 13.63 7.47
CA ASN A 250 12.51 14.11 8.24
C ASN A 250 12.52 13.55 9.67
N CYS A 251 11.39 13.06 10.16
CA CYS A 251 11.31 12.29 11.41
C CYS A 251 11.11 10.81 11.11
N GLY A 252 11.39 9.95 12.09
CA GLY A 252 11.14 8.51 11.98
C GLY A 252 9.66 8.17 11.81
N ALA A 253 9.38 6.90 11.54
CA ALA A 253 8.04 6.42 11.28
C ALA A 253 7.08 6.74 12.44
N THR A 254 5.85 7.10 12.09
CA THR A 254 4.79 7.43 13.04
C THR A 254 3.59 6.51 12.83
N ASP A 255 2.78 6.25 13.86
CA ASP A 255 1.58 5.45 13.70
C ASP A 255 0.53 6.14 12.80
N HIS A 256 -0.41 5.36 12.27
CA HIS A 256 -1.37 5.86 11.29
C HIS A 256 -2.24 7.02 11.82
N LYS A 257 -2.65 7.00 13.08
CA LYS A 257 -3.50 8.06 13.66
C LYS A 257 -2.74 9.36 13.81
N GLN A 258 -1.49 9.30 14.26
CA GLN A 258 -0.64 10.48 14.43
C GLN A 258 -0.30 11.16 13.11
N LEU A 259 -0.39 10.48 11.97
CA LEU A 259 -0.24 11.12 10.65
C LEU A 259 -1.25 12.25 10.42
N TYR A 260 -2.42 12.18 11.04
CA TYR A 260 -3.50 13.16 10.88
C TYR A 260 -3.51 14.23 11.97
N GLU A 261 -2.62 14.12 12.95
CA GLU A 261 -2.37 15.16 13.96
C GLU A 261 -1.33 16.17 13.44
N PRO A 262 -1.28 17.38 14.02
CA PRO A 262 -0.25 18.36 13.67
C PRO A 262 1.17 17.80 13.85
N ALA A 263 2.02 18.00 12.85
CA ALA A 263 3.42 17.60 12.91
C ALA A 263 4.31 18.75 13.39
N ASN A 264 5.41 18.39 14.06
CA ASN A 264 6.47 19.35 14.31
C ASN A 264 7.06 19.84 12.98
N ARG A 265 7.32 21.15 12.84
CA ARG A 265 7.89 21.75 11.63
C ARG A 265 9.18 21.05 11.18
N GLU A 266 10.00 20.64 12.14
CA GLU A 266 11.25 19.92 11.88
C GLU A 266 11.08 18.59 11.15
N CYS A 267 9.88 17.98 11.19
CA CYS A 267 9.56 16.76 10.47
C CYS A 267 9.17 17.02 9.00
N LEU A 268 8.82 18.28 8.66
CA LEU A 268 8.32 18.65 7.33
C LEU A 268 9.49 18.76 6.34
N VAL A 269 9.45 17.93 5.31
CA VAL A 269 10.53 17.82 4.31
C VAL A 269 10.62 19.10 3.48
N ILE A 270 9.49 19.62 3.02
CA ILE A 270 9.46 20.82 2.18
C ILE A 270 9.91 22.04 2.93
N ASP A 271 9.46 22.23 4.17
CA ASP A 271 9.94 23.32 5.04
C ASP A 271 11.46 23.25 5.25
N GLY A 272 11.98 22.06 5.52
CA GLY A 272 13.42 21.86 5.71
C GLY A 272 14.23 22.15 4.44
N LEU A 273 13.72 21.79 3.26
CA LEU A 273 14.36 22.12 1.98
C LEU A 273 14.22 23.62 1.66
N GLN A 274 13.11 24.24 2.01
CA GLN A 274 12.93 25.69 1.86
C GLN A 274 13.93 26.46 2.75
N ASP A 275 14.11 26.04 3.99
CA ASP A 275 15.12 26.59 4.91
C ASP A 275 16.56 26.37 4.37
N ALA A 276 16.78 25.30 3.59
CA ALA A 276 18.03 25.02 2.89
C ALA A 276 18.18 25.80 1.56
N GLY A 277 17.24 26.69 1.22
CA GLY A 277 17.30 27.57 0.06
C GLY A 277 16.68 27.04 -1.23
N PHE A 278 15.79 26.05 -1.16
CA PHE A 278 15.03 25.55 -2.29
C PHE A 278 13.67 26.24 -2.39
N GLU A 279 13.29 26.70 -3.59
CA GLU A 279 11.94 27.18 -3.88
C GLU A 279 11.00 25.98 -4.05
N PRO A 280 9.91 25.86 -3.28
CA PRO A 280 9.02 24.72 -3.33
C PRO A 280 7.99 24.84 -4.45
N HIS A 281 7.83 23.75 -5.21
CA HIS A 281 6.80 23.57 -6.22
C HIS A 281 6.00 22.30 -5.96
N TRP A 282 4.70 22.35 -6.23
CA TRP A 282 3.80 21.21 -6.11
C TRP A 282 3.06 21.01 -7.42
N LEU A 283 3.22 19.85 -8.05
CA LEU A 283 2.59 19.51 -9.32
C LEU A 283 1.84 18.18 -9.19
N MET A 284 0.68 18.09 -9.79
CA MET A 284 -0.11 16.86 -9.86
C MET A 284 -0.61 16.64 -11.28
N ASN A 285 -0.75 15.38 -11.70
CA ASN A 285 -1.43 15.05 -12.94
C ASN A 285 -2.94 14.82 -12.78
N HIS A 286 -3.48 15.16 -11.62
CA HIS A 286 -4.90 15.03 -11.23
C HIS A 286 -5.31 16.21 -10.34
N ASP A 287 -6.60 16.31 -10.01
CA ASP A 287 -7.13 17.44 -9.23
C ASP A 287 -6.96 17.32 -7.70
N GLY A 288 -6.57 16.16 -7.19
CA GLY A 288 -6.34 15.93 -5.75
C GLY A 288 -7.59 15.92 -4.87
N HIS A 289 -8.78 15.94 -5.45
CA HIS A 289 -10.01 16.01 -4.65
C HIS A 289 -10.36 14.70 -3.94
N PHE A 290 -10.02 13.55 -4.55
CA PHE A 290 -10.39 12.28 -3.99
C PHE A 290 -9.64 11.99 -2.67
N GLY A 291 -10.40 11.52 -1.67
CA GLY A 291 -9.85 11.13 -0.37
C GLY A 291 -9.24 12.29 0.44
N ASN A 292 -9.60 13.53 0.14
CA ASN A 292 -9.06 14.72 0.79
C ASN A 292 -7.56 14.97 0.55
N PHE A 293 -6.98 14.33 -0.47
CA PHE A 293 -5.54 14.33 -0.72
C PHE A 293 -4.95 15.75 -0.76
N PHE A 294 -5.60 16.66 -1.49
CA PHE A 294 -5.17 18.05 -1.57
C PHE A 294 -5.11 18.73 -0.19
N ALA A 295 -6.17 18.60 0.61
CA ALA A 295 -6.23 19.20 1.93
C ALA A 295 -5.21 18.58 2.90
N ASP A 296 -5.03 17.27 2.84
CA ASP A 296 -4.06 16.57 3.68
C ASP A 296 -2.62 17.00 3.37
N VAL A 297 -2.24 17.13 2.10
CA VAL A 297 -0.90 17.60 1.71
C VAL A 297 -0.71 19.06 2.11
N ARG A 298 -1.67 19.94 1.85
CA ARG A 298 -1.57 21.36 2.21
C ARG A 298 -1.52 21.56 3.72
N ASP A 299 -2.50 21.01 4.44
CA ASP A 299 -2.74 21.40 5.84
C ASP A 299 -1.95 20.55 6.83
N ARG A 300 -1.68 19.28 6.48
CA ARG A 300 -1.02 18.33 7.38
C ARG A 300 0.46 18.11 7.07
N ALA A 301 0.85 18.20 5.80
CA ALA A 301 2.24 18.13 5.41
C ALA A 301 2.91 19.51 5.26
N GLY A 302 2.16 20.59 5.55
CA GLY A 302 2.70 21.94 5.58
C GLY A 302 3.16 22.46 4.23
N PHE A 303 2.53 22.03 3.12
CA PHE A 303 2.99 22.48 1.82
C PHE A 303 2.65 23.97 1.60
N PRO A 304 3.65 24.86 1.43
CA PRO A 304 3.44 26.30 1.50
C PRO A 304 2.81 26.91 0.23
N ALA A 305 2.73 26.13 -0.86
CA ALA A 305 2.27 26.60 -2.16
C ALA A 305 1.00 25.88 -2.61
N THR A 306 0.23 26.53 -3.48
CA THR A 306 -0.83 25.86 -4.27
C THR A 306 -0.19 25.04 -5.39
N PRO A 307 -0.84 23.94 -5.84
CA PRO A 307 -0.33 23.20 -6.98
C PRO A 307 -0.17 24.06 -8.22
N ASP A 308 0.92 23.83 -8.94
CA ASP A 308 1.15 24.40 -10.27
C ASP A 308 0.08 23.86 -11.23
N ASP A 309 -0.33 24.71 -12.20
CA ASP A 309 -1.39 24.38 -13.15
C ASP A 309 -0.96 23.28 -14.14
N SER A 310 -1.64 22.15 -14.11
CA SER A 310 -1.47 21.03 -15.03
C SER A 310 -2.53 20.97 -16.15
N THR A 311 -3.54 21.86 -16.14
CA THR A 311 -4.71 21.77 -17.03
C THR A 311 -4.39 21.94 -18.50
N ALA A 312 -3.27 22.58 -18.82
CA ALA A 312 -2.77 22.71 -20.20
C ALA A 312 -2.03 21.46 -20.71
N ALA A 313 -1.83 20.43 -19.88
CA ALA A 313 -1.24 19.16 -20.31
C ALA A 313 -2.27 18.28 -21.04
N THR A 314 -1.79 17.30 -21.78
CA THR A 314 -2.65 16.37 -22.53
C THR A 314 -3.39 15.44 -21.58
N VAL A 315 -4.72 15.31 -21.70
CA VAL A 315 -5.50 14.33 -20.96
C VAL A 315 -5.19 12.94 -21.52
N ALA A 316 -4.64 12.06 -20.70
CA ALA A 316 -4.31 10.68 -21.08
C ALA A 316 -5.40 9.68 -20.63
N GLN A 317 -6.01 9.91 -19.47
CA GLN A 317 -6.94 9.01 -18.83
C GLN A 317 -8.01 9.82 -18.09
N HIS A 318 -9.04 9.13 -17.60
CA HIS A 318 -9.98 9.68 -16.63
C HIS A 318 -10.00 8.78 -15.39
N ALA A 319 -10.12 9.35 -14.22
CA ALA A 319 -10.29 8.62 -12.97
C ALA A 319 -11.68 7.97 -12.91
N PHE A 320 -11.91 7.15 -11.89
CA PHE A 320 -13.18 6.43 -11.69
C PHE A 320 -14.38 7.35 -11.45
N ASP A 321 -14.16 8.60 -11.04
CA ASP A 321 -15.17 9.66 -10.88
C ASP A 321 -15.36 10.50 -12.14
N GLY A 322 -14.54 10.27 -13.16
CA GLY A 322 -14.57 10.97 -14.44
C GLY A 322 -13.66 12.19 -14.52
N SER A 323 -12.95 12.55 -13.46
CA SER A 323 -11.96 13.64 -13.48
C SER A 323 -10.80 13.33 -14.44
N PRO A 324 -10.21 14.35 -15.11
CA PRO A 324 -9.12 14.13 -16.04
C PRO A 324 -7.83 13.74 -15.32
N ILE A 325 -7.07 12.82 -15.92
CA ILE A 325 -5.70 12.49 -15.53
C ILE A 325 -4.81 12.85 -16.71
N TYR A 326 -3.88 13.77 -16.46
CA TYR A 326 -3.00 14.28 -17.49
C TYR A 326 -1.82 13.34 -17.72
N ASP A 327 -1.30 13.33 -18.94
CA ASP A 327 -0.11 12.59 -19.34
C ASP A 327 1.13 13.06 -18.56
N ASP A 328 1.83 12.13 -17.94
CA ASP A 328 2.97 12.44 -17.07
C ASP A 328 4.08 13.19 -17.79
N TYR A 329 4.43 12.76 -19.01
CA TYR A 329 5.46 13.45 -19.81
C TYR A 329 5.02 14.87 -20.17
N SER A 330 3.79 15.04 -20.64
CA SER A 330 3.24 16.34 -20.99
C SER A 330 3.20 17.28 -19.76
N THR A 331 2.78 16.78 -18.60
CA THR A 331 2.71 17.54 -17.35
C THR A 331 4.11 17.97 -16.89
N LEU A 332 5.03 17.02 -16.77
CA LEU A 332 6.39 17.27 -16.29
C LEU A 332 7.20 18.16 -17.27
N SER A 333 7.10 17.93 -18.58
CA SER A 333 7.84 18.72 -19.57
C SER A 333 7.36 20.18 -19.66
N ARG A 334 6.05 20.43 -19.48
CA ARG A 334 5.52 21.80 -19.41
C ARG A 334 5.99 22.51 -18.16
N TRP A 335 5.94 21.86 -17.02
CA TRP A 335 6.48 22.40 -15.78
C TRP A 335 7.99 22.69 -15.92
N TRP A 336 8.74 21.76 -16.52
CA TRP A 336 10.18 21.94 -16.76
C TRP A 336 10.50 23.12 -17.65
N ALA A 337 9.68 23.38 -18.68
CA ALA A 337 9.83 24.57 -19.51
C ALA A 337 9.71 25.86 -18.69
N THR A 338 8.75 25.93 -17.74
CA THR A 338 8.61 27.05 -16.80
C THR A 338 9.81 27.11 -15.85
N ARG A 339 10.24 25.97 -15.31
CA ARG A 339 11.40 25.89 -14.44
C ARG A 339 12.68 26.39 -15.12
N SER A 340 12.84 26.10 -16.39
CA SER A 340 14.05 26.44 -17.15
C SER A 340 14.28 27.97 -17.28
N VAL A 341 13.21 28.75 -17.17
CA VAL A 341 13.26 30.23 -17.20
C VAL A 341 13.12 30.87 -15.81
N ASN A 342 12.84 30.09 -14.78
CA ASN A 342 12.77 30.57 -13.40
C ASN A 342 14.19 30.93 -12.90
N PRO A 343 14.41 32.14 -12.34
CA PRO A 343 15.72 32.58 -11.86
C PRO A 343 16.16 31.91 -10.55
N ALA A 344 15.29 31.22 -9.83
CA ALA A 344 15.63 30.55 -8.59
C ALA A 344 16.82 29.59 -8.77
N PRO A 345 17.87 29.68 -7.96
CA PRO A 345 19.05 28.83 -8.12
C PRO A 345 18.72 27.35 -7.85
N ARG A 346 17.84 27.08 -6.89
CA ARG A 346 17.45 25.75 -6.45
C ARG A 346 15.93 25.65 -6.32
N VAL A 347 15.37 24.57 -6.82
CA VAL A 347 13.94 24.27 -6.74
C VAL A 347 13.75 22.86 -6.18
N VAL A 348 12.74 22.67 -5.33
CA VAL A 348 12.22 21.34 -4.99
C VAL A 348 10.82 21.18 -5.60
N LEU A 349 10.64 20.17 -6.42
CA LEU A 349 9.33 19.75 -6.93
C LEU A 349 8.82 18.53 -6.17
N TYR A 350 7.62 18.61 -5.64
CA TYR A 350 6.82 17.44 -5.28
C TYR A 350 5.83 17.19 -6.43
N TYR A 351 6.01 16.10 -7.15
CA TYR A 351 5.11 15.65 -8.21
C TYR A 351 4.35 14.41 -7.77
N ASN A 352 3.02 14.48 -7.78
CA ASN A 352 2.16 13.33 -7.50
C ASN A 352 1.39 12.89 -8.73
N THR A 353 1.38 11.58 -9.00
CA THR A 353 0.70 11.00 -10.17
C THR A 353 -0.13 9.78 -9.81
N ILE A 354 -1.33 9.71 -10.40
CA ILE A 354 -2.26 8.59 -10.26
C ILE A 354 -2.44 7.81 -11.58
N SER A 355 -1.49 7.91 -12.52
CA SER A 355 -1.57 7.24 -13.84
C SER A 355 -1.73 5.73 -13.75
N LEU A 356 -1.26 5.11 -12.67
CA LEU A 356 -1.35 3.66 -12.44
C LEU A 356 -2.51 3.27 -11.51
N HIS A 357 -3.28 4.26 -11.02
CA HIS A 357 -4.37 3.99 -10.08
C HIS A 357 -5.42 3.06 -10.68
N ASP A 358 -5.98 2.19 -9.84
CA ASP A 358 -7.07 1.30 -10.22
C ASP A 358 -8.35 2.10 -10.55
N GLY A 359 -9.12 1.60 -11.51
CA GLY A 359 -10.34 2.27 -11.98
C GLY A 359 -10.13 3.37 -13.02
N ASN A 360 -8.88 3.71 -13.35
CA ASN A 360 -8.56 4.64 -14.43
C ASN A 360 -9.07 4.12 -15.78
N ARG A 361 -9.56 5.02 -16.63
CA ARG A 361 -10.19 4.71 -17.92
C ARG A 361 -9.49 5.45 -19.06
N VAL A 362 -9.17 4.72 -20.12
CA VAL A 362 -8.67 5.29 -21.37
C VAL A 362 -9.82 5.29 -22.38
N ASN A 363 -10.12 6.43 -23.01
CA ASN A 363 -11.24 6.57 -23.97
C ASN A 363 -12.57 6.04 -23.44
N GLY A 364 -12.86 6.24 -22.14
CA GLY A 364 -14.10 5.79 -21.51
C GLY A 364 -14.18 4.28 -21.24
N LYS A 365 -13.17 3.50 -21.62
CA LYS A 365 -13.10 2.06 -21.41
C LYS A 365 -12.18 1.70 -20.25
N ALA A 366 -12.60 0.74 -19.44
CA ALA A 366 -11.76 0.14 -18.38
C ALA A 366 -10.58 -0.71 -18.94
N ASP A 367 -10.47 -0.82 -20.24
CA ASP A 367 -9.70 -1.83 -20.97
C ASP A 367 -8.20 -1.59 -21.13
N SER A 368 -7.64 -0.51 -20.58
CA SER A 368 -6.18 -0.47 -20.54
C SER A 368 -5.69 -1.34 -19.40
N SER A 369 -5.07 -2.47 -19.74
CA SER A 369 -4.42 -3.30 -18.72
C SER A 369 -3.44 -2.47 -17.90
N TYR A 370 -3.27 -2.80 -16.64
CA TYR A 370 -2.26 -2.15 -15.79
C TYR A 370 -0.87 -2.16 -16.47
N ALA A 371 -0.48 -3.28 -17.10
CA ALA A 371 0.79 -3.39 -17.82
C ALA A 371 0.93 -2.36 -18.97
N ALA A 372 -0.14 -2.10 -19.71
CA ALA A 372 -0.12 -1.08 -20.77
C ALA A 372 0.03 0.34 -20.20
N ARG A 373 -0.68 0.66 -19.11
CA ARG A 373 -0.53 1.97 -18.43
C ARG A 373 0.87 2.11 -17.82
N LEU A 374 1.42 1.05 -17.23
CA LEU A 374 2.78 1.03 -16.69
C LEU A 374 3.80 1.30 -17.80
N ALA A 375 3.71 0.62 -18.95
CA ALA A 375 4.61 0.83 -20.08
C ALA A 375 4.53 2.27 -20.63
N GLN A 376 3.34 2.86 -20.71
CA GLN A 376 3.16 4.26 -21.10
C GLN A 376 3.80 5.21 -20.08
N PHE A 377 3.54 4.99 -18.80
CA PHE A 377 4.08 5.78 -17.70
C PHE A 377 5.61 5.74 -17.67
N THR A 378 6.22 4.54 -17.68
CA THR A 378 7.68 4.39 -17.63
C THR A 378 8.35 4.97 -18.86
N THR A 379 7.73 4.85 -20.04
CA THR A 379 8.18 5.52 -21.27
C THR A 379 8.13 7.04 -21.14
N GLY A 380 7.03 7.59 -20.60
CA GLY A 380 6.85 9.03 -20.40
C GLY A 380 7.88 9.61 -19.43
N VAL A 381 8.05 8.97 -18.28
CA VAL A 381 9.07 9.35 -17.29
C VAL A 381 10.47 9.22 -17.89
N GLY A 382 10.77 8.15 -18.65
CA GLY A 382 12.05 7.96 -19.32
C GLY A 382 12.37 9.11 -20.28
N ARG A 383 11.41 9.54 -21.08
CA ARG A 383 11.55 10.72 -21.99
C ARG A 383 11.81 12.00 -21.20
N PHE A 384 11.11 12.21 -20.11
CA PHE A 384 11.34 13.37 -19.25
C PHE A 384 12.76 13.38 -18.67
N LEU A 385 13.27 12.23 -18.21
CA LEU A 385 14.65 12.10 -17.74
C LEU A 385 15.67 12.42 -18.86
N ASP A 386 15.36 12.09 -20.13
CA ASP A 386 16.19 12.48 -21.28
C ASP A 386 16.17 14.00 -21.52
N ASP A 387 15.02 14.67 -21.31
CA ASP A 387 14.92 16.13 -21.38
C ASP A 387 15.75 16.80 -20.28
N LEU A 388 15.69 16.27 -19.05
CA LEU A 388 16.55 16.75 -17.95
C LEU A 388 18.05 16.61 -18.31
N GLN A 389 18.47 15.48 -18.88
CA GLN A 389 19.86 15.28 -19.30
C GLN A 389 20.29 16.27 -20.37
N ARG A 390 19.42 16.51 -21.38
CA ARG A 390 19.70 17.46 -22.45
C ARG A 390 19.75 18.92 -21.99
N SER A 391 19.07 19.26 -20.93
CA SER A 391 19.08 20.61 -20.35
C SER A 391 20.44 21.03 -19.78
N GLY A 392 21.31 20.08 -19.47
CA GLY A 392 22.58 20.34 -18.80
C GLY A 392 22.43 20.75 -17.33
N ARG A 393 21.17 20.92 -16.81
CA ARG A 393 20.92 21.32 -15.44
C ARG A 393 21.12 20.12 -14.48
N ARG A 394 21.71 20.38 -13.33
CA ARG A 394 21.93 19.37 -12.28
C ARG A 394 20.64 19.10 -11.52
N VAL A 395 20.23 17.84 -11.45
CA VAL A 395 18.97 17.47 -10.82
C VAL A 395 19.12 16.17 -10.06
N VAL A 396 18.69 16.15 -8.81
CA VAL A 396 18.43 14.93 -8.04
C VAL A 396 16.99 14.52 -8.30
N VAL A 397 16.77 13.41 -8.98
CA VAL A 397 15.45 12.82 -9.16
C VAL A 397 15.29 11.67 -8.18
N VAL A 398 14.29 11.75 -7.33
CA VAL A 398 13.91 10.68 -6.40
C VAL A 398 12.58 10.11 -6.84
N PHE A 399 12.60 8.89 -7.34
CA PHE A 399 11.42 8.13 -7.73
C PHE A 399 10.93 7.32 -6.55
N ILE A 400 9.75 7.64 -6.02
CA ILE A 400 9.20 7.04 -4.80
C ILE A 400 7.76 6.61 -5.05
N PRO A 401 7.47 5.31 -5.27
CA PRO A 401 6.09 4.86 -5.29
C PRO A 401 5.44 4.94 -3.89
N GLU A 402 4.13 5.23 -3.88
CA GLU A 402 3.32 5.36 -2.67
C GLU A 402 3.04 4.00 -2.02
N HIS A 403 2.55 3.09 -2.82
CA HIS A 403 2.12 1.74 -2.47
C HIS A 403 1.83 0.96 -3.76
N GLY A 404 1.62 -0.35 -3.66
CA GLY A 404 1.22 -1.19 -4.78
C GLY A 404 -0.25 -1.10 -5.16
N ALA A 405 -0.55 -1.57 -6.37
CA ALA A 405 -1.91 -1.74 -6.90
C ALA A 405 -2.62 -2.98 -6.34
N ALA A 406 -1.88 -3.90 -5.72
CA ALA A 406 -2.36 -5.21 -5.26
C ALA A 406 -3.00 -6.04 -6.40
N LEU A 407 -2.32 -6.11 -7.55
CA LEU A 407 -2.87 -6.72 -8.79
C LEU A 407 -3.29 -8.18 -8.60
N ARG A 408 -2.54 -8.94 -7.81
CA ARG A 408 -2.81 -10.36 -7.56
C ARG A 408 -3.81 -10.59 -6.43
N GLY A 409 -3.97 -9.59 -5.54
CA GLY A 409 -4.60 -9.81 -4.26
C GLY A 409 -3.83 -10.82 -3.41
N ASP A 410 -4.45 -11.32 -2.36
CA ASP A 410 -3.90 -12.34 -1.48
C ASP A 410 -5.02 -13.23 -0.91
N ARG A 411 -4.74 -14.08 0.07
CA ARG A 411 -5.74 -14.98 0.66
C ARG A 411 -6.86 -14.25 1.39
N LYS A 412 -6.61 -13.04 1.89
CA LYS A 412 -7.55 -12.25 2.70
C LYS A 412 -8.11 -11.04 1.94
N GLN A 413 -7.46 -10.64 0.85
CA GLN A 413 -7.85 -9.47 0.06
C GLN A 413 -7.99 -9.84 -1.41
N ILE A 414 -9.10 -9.44 -2.02
CA ILE A 414 -9.29 -9.55 -3.46
C ILE A 414 -8.34 -8.59 -4.21
N PRO A 415 -8.03 -8.84 -5.50
CA PRO A 415 -7.27 -7.92 -6.32
C PRO A 415 -7.80 -6.48 -6.23
N GLY A 416 -6.89 -5.53 -6.03
CA GLY A 416 -7.19 -4.10 -5.86
C GLY A 416 -7.59 -3.67 -4.44
N LEU A 417 -7.93 -4.59 -3.53
CA LEU A 417 -8.20 -4.26 -2.13
C LEU A 417 -6.88 -4.16 -1.34
N ARG A 418 -6.74 -3.11 -0.54
CA ARG A 418 -5.48 -2.75 0.14
C ARG A 418 -5.67 -2.41 1.62
N GLU A 419 -6.71 -2.97 2.24
CA GLU A 419 -7.02 -2.73 3.67
C GLU A 419 -5.93 -3.26 4.61
N ILE A 420 -5.28 -4.36 4.23
CA ILE A 420 -4.16 -4.92 4.98
C ILE A 420 -2.86 -4.47 4.27
N PRO A 421 -2.00 -3.66 4.91
CA PRO A 421 -0.79 -3.11 4.30
C PRO A 421 0.33 -4.16 4.24
N THR A 422 0.14 -5.18 3.40
CA THR A 422 1.08 -6.30 3.26
C THR A 422 2.40 -5.88 2.62
N PRO A 423 3.49 -6.66 2.78
CA PRO A 423 4.75 -6.42 2.09
C PRO A 423 4.62 -6.37 0.55
N ALA A 424 3.67 -7.11 -0.03
CA ALA A 424 3.39 -7.06 -1.46
C ALA A 424 2.88 -5.68 -1.91
N ILE A 425 2.23 -4.93 -1.01
CA ILE A 425 1.68 -3.60 -1.26
C ILE A 425 2.70 -2.51 -0.88
N THR A 426 3.39 -2.64 0.25
CA THR A 426 4.16 -1.54 0.83
C THR A 426 5.66 -1.59 0.52
N ARG A 427 6.18 -2.71 -0.01
CA ARG A 427 7.53 -2.75 -0.56
C ARG A 427 7.57 -2.22 -1.98
N VAL A 428 8.12 -1.02 -2.13
CA VAL A 428 8.09 -0.26 -3.38
C VAL A 428 9.47 -0.05 -3.97
N PRO A 429 9.61 0.04 -5.32
CA PRO A 429 10.88 0.28 -6.01
C PRO A 429 11.28 1.75 -5.93
N VAL A 430 12.05 2.14 -4.91
CA VAL A 430 12.59 3.49 -4.79
C VAL A 430 13.92 3.60 -5.51
N GLY A 431 14.08 4.66 -6.32
CA GLY A 431 15.30 4.93 -7.06
C GLY A 431 15.71 6.40 -7.01
N VAL A 432 17.01 6.66 -7.00
CA VAL A 432 17.57 8.02 -7.07
C VAL A 432 18.49 8.12 -8.28
N MET A 433 18.32 9.19 -9.07
CA MET A 433 19.14 9.51 -10.23
C MET A 433 19.77 10.89 -10.05
N LEU A 434 21.07 10.98 -10.26
CA LEU A 434 21.82 12.23 -10.26
C LEU A 434 22.03 12.68 -11.71
N VAL A 435 21.09 13.47 -12.24
CA VAL A 435 21.11 13.94 -13.64
C VAL A 435 22.23 14.97 -13.81
N ASN A 436 23.08 14.75 -14.81
CA ASN A 436 24.23 15.59 -15.13
C ASN A 436 25.32 15.67 -14.04
N ALA A 437 25.40 14.66 -13.16
CA ALA A 437 26.57 14.47 -12.32
C ALA A 437 27.76 13.97 -13.17
N SER A 438 28.96 14.44 -12.84
CA SER A 438 30.18 13.95 -13.48
C SER A 438 30.44 12.48 -13.09
N ARG A 439 30.35 11.58 -14.05
CA ARG A 439 30.60 10.16 -13.86
C ARG A 439 31.75 9.71 -14.73
N ASN A 440 32.62 8.88 -14.18
CA ASN A 440 33.46 8.06 -15.03
C ASN A 440 32.67 6.81 -15.45
N ALA A 441 33.04 6.17 -16.55
CA ALA A 441 32.37 4.98 -17.08
C ALA A 441 32.33 3.77 -16.13
N GLN A 442 32.97 3.86 -14.97
CA GLN A 442 33.12 2.81 -13.97
C GLN A 442 32.38 3.10 -12.65
N THR A 443 31.60 4.20 -12.56
CA THR A 443 30.80 4.45 -11.35
C THR A 443 29.62 3.46 -11.31
N PRO A 444 29.68 2.41 -10.47
CA PRO A 444 28.61 1.43 -10.44
C PRO A 444 27.38 2.01 -9.73
N SER A 445 26.20 1.64 -10.18
CA SER A 445 24.98 1.90 -9.41
C SER A 445 25.07 1.21 -8.04
N GLN A 446 24.47 1.84 -7.03
CA GLN A 446 24.44 1.33 -5.67
C GLN A 446 23.09 0.72 -5.35
N ARG A 447 23.11 -0.45 -4.70
CA ARG A 447 21.89 -1.08 -4.21
C ARG A 447 21.89 -1.08 -2.68
N VAL A 448 20.91 -0.42 -2.08
CA VAL A 448 20.65 -0.44 -0.64
C VAL A 448 19.75 -1.63 -0.35
N GLU A 449 20.33 -2.68 0.23
CA GLU A 449 19.66 -3.96 0.47
C GLU A 449 19.10 -4.09 1.88
N THR A 450 19.41 -3.15 2.76
CA THR A 450 18.89 -3.11 4.12
C THR A 450 17.44 -2.60 4.15
N PRO A 451 16.62 -3.04 5.11
CA PRO A 451 15.28 -2.49 5.31
C PRO A 451 15.33 -0.99 5.59
N THR A 452 14.60 -0.19 4.82
CA THR A 452 14.60 1.27 4.91
C THR A 452 13.18 1.83 4.73
N SER A 453 13.02 3.10 5.07
CA SER A 453 11.82 3.90 4.82
C SER A 453 12.23 5.35 4.51
N TYR A 454 11.31 6.29 4.53
CA TYR A 454 11.51 7.69 4.11
C TYR A 454 12.68 8.39 4.81
N LEU A 455 12.96 8.08 6.08
CA LEU A 455 14.09 8.65 6.80
C LEU A 455 15.45 8.39 6.09
N ALA A 456 15.60 7.23 5.44
CA ALA A 456 16.82 6.90 4.71
C ALA A 456 16.98 7.74 3.43
N VAL A 457 15.87 8.04 2.74
CA VAL A 457 15.87 8.94 1.56
C VAL A 457 16.23 10.37 1.99
N ASN A 458 15.64 10.86 3.08
CA ASN A 458 15.92 12.20 3.56
C ASN A 458 17.34 12.33 4.13
N GLU A 459 17.88 11.30 4.77
CA GLU A 459 19.29 11.24 5.13
C GLU A 459 20.19 11.31 3.90
N LEU A 460 19.85 10.58 2.84
CA LEU A 460 20.58 10.63 1.58
C LEU A 460 20.55 12.05 0.97
N LEU A 461 19.38 12.70 0.95
CA LEU A 461 19.26 14.10 0.50
C LEU A 461 20.06 15.04 1.39
N SER A 462 20.04 14.87 2.71
CA SER A 462 20.86 15.66 3.65
C SER A 462 22.35 15.54 3.35
N ARG A 463 22.82 14.34 3.01
CA ARG A 463 24.21 14.13 2.60
C ARG A 463 24.56 14.82 1.29
N PHE A 464 23.62 14.85 0.31
CA PHE A 464 23.81 15.60 -0.93
C PHE A 464 23.86 17.11 -0.73
N LEU A 465 23.16 17.63 0.29
CA LEU A 465 23.21 19.05 0.62
C LEU A 465 24.52 19.44 1.31
N THR A 466 25.09 18.55 2.12
CA THR A 466 26.36 18.81 2.86
C THR A 466 27.60 18.46 2.05
N ASP A 467 27.50 17.50 1.15
CA ASP A 467 28.59 17.05 0.28
C ASP A 467 28.05 16.90 -1.14
N ASN A 468 28.05 18.00 -1.89
CA ASN A 468 27.39 18.13 -3.19
C ASN A 468 27.94 17.11 -4.21
N PRO A 469 27.13 16.11 -4.67
CA PRO A 469 27.60 15.11 -5.61
C PRO A 469 27.96 15.66 -6.98
N PHE A 470 27.43 16.84 -7.35
CA PHE A 470 27.69 17.50 -8.63
C PHE A 470 29.01 18.25 -8.65
N ALA A 471 29.56 18.59 -7.49
CA ALA A 471 30.88 19.23 -7.37
C ALA A 471 32.03 18.20 -7.46
N LYS A 472 31.73 16.89 -7.50
CA LYS A 472 32.75 15.84 -7.53
C LYS A 472 33.19 15.52 -8.96
N SER A 473 34.49 15.54 -9.22
CA SER A 473 35.07 15.05 -10.48
C SER A 473 35.05 13.52 -10.58
N ASN A 474 35.14 12.84 -9.43
CA ASN A 474 35.06 11.39 -9.29
C ASN A 474 34.00 11.02 -8.23
N LEU A 475 32.77 10.85 -8.69
CA LEU A 475 31.63 10.54 -7.83
C LEU A 475 31.73 9.08 -7.34
N THR A 476 31.70 8.90 -6.03
CA THR A 476 31.64 7.58 -5.37
C THR A 476 30.32 7.47 -4.60
N LEU A 477 29.34 6.77 -5.18
CA LEU A 477 27.99 6.68 -4.63
C LEU A 477 27.92 5.94 -3.27
N SER A 478 28.83 5.00 -3.02
CA SER A 478 28.88 4.26 -1.74
C SER A 478 29.12 5.17 -0.54
N THR A 479 29.81 6.31 -0.72
CA THR A 479 30.02 7.31 0.35
C THR A 479 28.71 7.86 0.88
N TYR A 480 27.71 8.04 0.00
CA TYR A 480 26.40 8.56 0.36
C TYR A 480 25.46 7.47 0.88
N THR A 481 25.63 6.22 0.46
CA THR A 481 24.71 5.13 0.82
C THR A 481 25.14 4.32 2.05
N GLN A 482 26.42 4.38 2.44
CA GLN A 482 26.93 3.65 3.59
C GLN A 482 26.30 4.16 4.89
N GLY A 483 25.76 3.23 5.73
CA GLY A 483 25.21 3.56 7.04
C GLY A 483 23.94 4.39 6.99
N LEU A 484 23.16 4.35 5.91
CA LEU A 484 21.84 4.95 5.87
C LEU A 484 20.93 4.39 6.97
N PRO A 485 20.01 5.18 7.53
CA PRO A 485 19.10 4.74 8.58
C PRO A 485 18.30 3.52 8.16
N GLN A 486 18.39 2.45 8.94
CA GLN A 486 17.56 1.27 8.76
C GLN A 486 16.25 1.46 9.52
N THR A 487 15.15 0.93 8.98
CA THR A 487 13.83 0.96 9.60
C THR A 487 13.23 -0.44 9.52
N ASP A 488 12.87 -1.01 10.66
CA ASP A 488 12.19 -2.30 10.72
C ASP A 488 10.84 -2.22 10.00
N PHE A 489 10.39 -3.36 9.47
CA PHE A 489 9.15 -3.38 8.72
C PHE A 489 7.94 -3.25 9.65
N VAL A 490 7.30 -2.07 9.64
CA VAL A 490 5.96 -1.82 10.17
C VAL A 490 5.19 -1.03 9.13
N ALA A 491 3.99 -1.48 8.80
CA ALA A 491 3.08 -0.80 7.89
C ALA A 491 1.68 -0.75 8.51
N GLU A 492 0.98 0.37 8.33
CA GLU A 492 -0.29 0.61 9.01
C GLU A 492 -1.35 1.20 8.08
N ASN A 493 -2.58 0.75 8.28
CA ASN A 493 -3.77 1.31 7.65
C ASN A 493 -4.96 1.22 8.62
N ASP A 494 -5.41 2.35 9.15
CA ASP A 494 -6.60 2.54 9.97
C ASP A 494 -6.87 1.40 11.00
N GLY A 495 -5.88 1.19 11.87
CA GLY A 495 -5.94 0.19 12.94
C GLY A 495 -5.44 -1.21 12.56
N THR A 496 -5.28 -1.51 11.27
CA THR A 496 -4.58 -2.72 10.82
C THR A 496 -3.07 -2.46 10.79
N VAL A 497 -2.30 -3.31 11.46
CA VAL A 497 -0.83 -3.22 11.49
C VAL A 497 -0.23 -4.50 10.91
N MET A 498 0.76 -4.35 10.04
CA MET A 498 1.62 -5.42 9.58
C MET A 498 3.03 -5.19 10.12
N MET A 499 3.56 -6.12 10.89
CA MET A 499 4.90 -6.02 11.49
C MET A 499 5.77 -7.20 11.09
N GLY A 500 7.00 -6.93 10.64
CA GLY A 500 8.02 -7.93 10.33
C GLY A 500 8.82 -8.31 11.59
N ILE A 501 8.96 -9.61 11.85
CA ILE A 501 9.76 -10.15 12.95
C ILE A 501 10.65 -11.26 12.38
N GLY A 502 11.92 -10.97 12.21
CA GLY A 502 12.83 -11.87 11.49
C GLY A 502 12.37 -12.11 10.06
N ALA A 503 12.13 -13.37 9.70
CA ALA A 503 11.62 -13.76 8.38
C ALA A 503 10.09 -13.86 8.31
N GLN A 504 9.39 -13.58 9.40
CA GLN A 504 7.94 -13.74 9.51
C GLN A 504 7.22 -12.39 9.56
N TYR A 505 5.95 -12.39 9.19
CA TYR A 505 5.08 -11.23 9.34
C TYR A 505 3.93 -11.54 10.29
N MET A 506 3.61 -10.57 11.14
CA MET A 506 2.47 -10.62 12.05
C MET A 506 1.50 -9.51 11.71
N MET A 507 0.23 -9.83 11.65
CA MET A 507 -0.85 -8.87 11.40
C MET A 507 -1.64 -8.65 12.68
N ARG A 508 -1.86 -7.38 13.04
CA ARG A 508 -2.82 -6.96 14.05
C ARG A 508 -4.06 -6.40 13.36
N THR A 509 -5.21 -6.90 13.72
CA THR A 509 -6.52 -6.39 13.27
C THR A 509 -6.95 -5.17 14.09
N PRO A 510 -7.94 -4.37 13.63
CA PRO A 510 -8.42 -3.18 14.35
C PRO A 510 -8.97 -3.45 15.75
N ASP A 511 -9.47 -4.65 16.03
CA ASP A 511 -9.90 -5.12 17.35
C ASP A 511 -8.73 -5.54 18.27
N GLY A 512 -7.49 -5.42 17.78
CA GLY A 512 -6.27 -5.69 18.54
C GLY A 512 -5.78 -7.14 18.50
N ALA A 513 -6.45 -8.04 17.79
CA ALA A 513 -6.04 -9.44 17.71
C ALA A 513 -4.83 -9.60 16.76
N TRP A 514 -3.83 -10.39 17.18
CA TRP A 514 -2.66 -10.73 16.39
C TRP A 514 -2.79 -12.08 15.71
N SER A 515 -2.36 -12.19 14.49
CA SER A 515 -2.27 -13.44 13.73
C SER A 515 -1.03 -13.47 12.83
N GLY A 516 -0.52 -14.68 12.58
CA GLY A 516 0.57 -14.86 11.61
C GLY A 516 0.09 -14.54 10.20
N TRP A 517 0.95 -13.88 9.43
CA TRP A 517 0.77 -13.67 7.99
C TRP A 517 1.67 -14.64 7.21
N ASN A 518 1.06 -15.44 6.33
CA ASN A 518 1.72 -16.47 5.51
C ASN A 518 1.57 -16.15 4.02
#